data_4551d379a2be4b021930e51cfe041e03
#
_entry.id   4551d379a2be4b021930e51cfe041e03
#
_cell.length_a   1.000
_cell.length_b   1.000
_cell.length_c   1.000
_cell.angle_alpha   90.00
_cell.angle_beta   90.00
_cell.angle_gamma   90.00
#
_symmetry.space_group_name_H-M   'P 1'
#
loop_
_entity.id
_entity.type
_entity.pdbx_description
1 polymer ?
#
loop_
_entity_poly.entity_id
_entity_poly.type
_entity_poly.pdbx_seq_one_letter_code
_entity_poly.pdbx_strand_id
1 'polypeptide(L)'
;TFDYIKNVDDALMETKRILKLGASFVNISVLWDYFRLYGAEKKLNEKIHDAFKAHCSHQMLPMELPGKLKNLGFTNIKNKSLSFVITHRDQNSPAKYAEDVIAFFVKSQGISETEVNDWKEQINNAEKEGRFGFTSFPVLTEAHLN
;
A
#
# COMPACT_ATOMS: atom_id res chain seq x y z
N THR A 1 -4.41 -9.55 -5.24
CA THR A 1 -3.05 -9.03 -5.39
C THR A 1 -2.10 -9.67 -4.40
N PHE A 2 -0.84 -9.83 -4.77
CA PHE A 2 0.17 -10.57 -3.99
C PHE A 2 0.40 -10.02 -2.57
N ASP A 3 0.18 -8.73 -2.34
CA ASP A 3 0.29 -8.10 -1.01
C ASP A 3 -0.53 -8.79 0.08
N TYR A 4 -1.63 -9.44 -0.31
CA TYR A 4 -2.58 -10.08 0.59
C TYR A 4 -2.40 -11.60 0.70
N ILE A 5 -1.53 -12.19 -0.10
CA ILE A 5 -1.29 -13.63 -0.11
C ILE A 5 -0.21 -13.96 0.92
N LYS A 6 -0.52 -14.79 1.93
CA LYS A 6 0.43 -15.14 2.98
C LYS A 6 1.69 -15.81 2.43
N ASN A 7 1.53 -16.81 1.57
CA ASN A 7 2.63 -17.50 0.93
C ASN A 7 2.82 -17.02 -0.50
N VAL A 8 3.52 -15.91 -0.66
CA VAL A 8 3.75 -15.30 -1.97
C VAL A 8 4.67 -16.15 -2.84
N ASP A 9 5.58 -16.91 -2.25
CA ASP A 9 6.49 -17.77 -3.01
C ASP A 9 5.76 -18.90 -3.73
N ASP A 10 4.82 -19.55 -3.06
CA ASP A 10 3.97 -20.58 -3.68
C ASP A 10 3.11 -19.98 -4.79
N ALA A 11 2.54 -18.80 -4.58
CA ALA A 11 1.74 -18.11 -5.59
C ALA A 11 2.58 -17.73 -6.83
N LEU A 12 3.83 -17.32 -6.63
CA LEU A 12 4.75 -17.02 -7.74
C LEU A 12 5.20 -18.30 -8.48
N MET A 13 5.43 -19.40 -7.76
CA MET A 13 5.72 -20.70 -8.39
C MET A 13 4.55 -21.16 -9.27
N GLU A 14 3.32 -21.05 -8.77
CA GLU A 14 2.13 -21.39 -9.54
C GLU A 14 1.94 -20.46 -10.73
N THR A 15 2.19 -19.17 -10.56
CA THR A 15 2.19 -18.20 -11.67
C THR A 15 3.17 -18.63 -12.76
N LYS A 16 4.40 -18.97 -12.38
CA LYS A 16 5.39 -19.48 -13.33
C LYS A 16 4.89 -20.74 -14.04
N ARG A 17 4.28 -21.67 -13.31
CA ARG A 17 3.80 -22.96 -13.87
C ARG A 17 2.77 -22.76 -14.98
N ILE A 18 1.87 -21.77 -14.83
CA ILE A 18 0.79 -21.53 -15.80
C ILE A 18 1.18 -20.61 -16.95
N LEU A 19 2.25 -19.83 -16.80
CA LEU A 19 2.71 -18.92 -17.84
C LEU A 19 3.40 -19.70 -18.97
N LYS A 20 3.11 -19.28 -20.20
CA LYS A 20 3.84 -19.78 -21.39
C LYS A 20 5.21 -19.12 -21.49
N LEU A 21 6.15 -19.80 -22.11
CA LEU A 21 7.44 -19.20 -22.45
C LEU A 21 7.23 -17.93 -23.29
N GLY A 22 7.98 -16.89 -22.98
CA GLY A 22 7.84 -15.58 -23.63
C GLY A 22 6.75 -14.70 -22.99
N ALA A 23 5.98 -15.22 -22.03
CA ALA A 23 4.94 -14.43 -21.38
C ALA A 23 5.53 -13.36 -20.45
N SER A 24 4.79 -12.28 -20.33
CA SER A 24 5.09 -11.21 -19.36
C SER A 24 4.35 -11.44 -18.05
N PHE A 25 5.04 -11.20 -16.96
CA PHE A 25 4.47 -11.05 -15.63
C PHE A 25 4.40 -9.55 -15.33
N VAL A 26 3.24 -9.09 -14.89
CA VAL A 26 3.05 -7.69 -14.44
C VAL A 26 2.30 -7.70 -13.11
N ASN A 27 2.83 -6.98 -12.13
CA ASN A 27 2.21 -6.81 -10.83
C ASN A 27 2.29 -5.34 -10.39
N ILE A 28 1.24 -4.86 -9.74
CA ILE A 28 1.26 -3.58 -9.04
C ILE A 28 1.02 -3.88 -7.56
N SER A 29 2.00 -3.54 -6.74
CA SER A 29 1.96 -3.63 -5.29
C SER A 29 2.37 -2.29 -4.69
N VAL A 30 1.92 -2.03 -3.47
CA VAL A 30 2.17 -0.76 -2.79
C VAL A 30 3.29 -0.92 -1.77
N LEU A 31 4.14 0.09 -1.67
CA LEU A 31 5.05 0.26 -0.54
C LEU A 31 4.23 0.80 0.64
N TRP A 32 3.61 -0.10 1.41
CA TRP A 32 2.61 0.23 2.42
C TRP A 32 3.15 1.06 3.58
N ASP A 33 4.45 0.97 3.90
CA ASP A 33 5.07 1.82 4.92
C ASP A 33 4.99 3.31 4.56
N TYR A 34 4.84 3.63 3.28
CA TYR A 34 4.74 5.00 2.76
C TYR A 34 3.33 5.38 2.31
N PHE A 35 2.34 4.52 2.54
CA PHE A 35 0.93 4.82 2.35
C PHE A 35 0.42 5.55 3.59
N ARG A 36 0.46 6.87 3.57
CA ARG A 36 0.27 7.68 4.77
C ARG A 36 -0.53 8.95 4.53
N LEU A 37 -1.35 9.25 5.53
CA LEU A 37 -1.98 10.55 5.69
C LEU A 37 -1.16 11.39 6.68
N TYR A 38 -1.02 12.66 6.39
CA TYR A 38 -0.27 13.64 7.20
C TYR A 38 -1.21 14.75 7.63
N GLY A 39 -0.99 15.29 8.82
CA GLY A 39 -1.73 16.42 9.36
C GLY A 39 -2.29 16.18 10.76
N ALA A 40 -2.50 14.94 11.16
CA ALA A 40 -2.86 14.63 12.55
C ALA A 40 -1.62 14.69 13.46
N GLU A 41 -1.89 14.79 14.76
CA GLU A 41 -0.83 14.74 15.78
C GLU A 41 -0.02 13.45 15.63
N LYS A 42 1.31 13.60 15.73
CA LYS A 42 2.26 12.54 15.38
C LYS A 42 1.98 11.21 16.06
N LYS A 43 1.78 11.21 17.38
CA LYS A 43 1.58 10.00 18.17
C LYS A 43 0.31 9.25 17.78
N LEU A 44 -0.80 9.99 17.62
CA LEU A 44 -2.07 9.39 17.18
C LEU A 44 -1.98 8.90 15.75
N ASN A 45 -1.35 9.67 14.87
CA ASN A 45 -1.18 9.29 13.46
C ASN A 45 -0.35 8.01 13.32
N GLU A 46 0.76 7.90 14.05
CA GLU A 46 1.58 6.68 14.06
C GLU A 46 0.82 5.48 14.60
N LYS A 47 0.06 5.65 15.69
CA LYS A 47 -0.77 4.58 16.26
C LYS A 47 -1.78 4.04 15.24
N ILE A 48 -2.45 4.93 14.53
CA ILE A 48 -3.43 4.57 13.49
C ILE A 48 -2.75 3.83 12.33
N HIS A 49 -1.65 4.37 11.81
CA HIS A 49 -0.93 3.74 10.69
C HIS A 49 -0.28 2.42 11.07
N ASP A 50 0.23 2.27 12.29
CA ASP A 50 0.76 0.99 12.78
C ASP A 50 -0.33 -0.08 12.87
N ALA A 51 -1.52 0.29 13.36
CA ALA A 51 -2.67 -0.61 13.39
C ALA A 51 -3.11 -1.02 11.97
N PHE A 52 -3.00 -0.12 11.00
CA PHE A 52 -3.36 -0.40 9.60
C PHE A 52 -2.43 -1.41 8.92
N LYS A 53 -1.22 -1.60 9.40
CA LYS A 53 -0.29 -2.59 8.83
C LYS A 53 -0.85 -4.01 8.80
N ALA A 54 -1.76 -4.35 9.70
CA ALA A 54 -2.38 -5.67 9.74
C ALA A 54 -3.32 -5.97 8.56
N HIS A 55 -3.65 -4.99 7.70
CA HIS A 55 -4.58 -5.17 6.58
C HIS A 55 -3.99 -6.02 5.44
N CYS A 56 -2.67 -6.16 5.34
CA CYS A 56 -2.02 -6.97 4.32
C CYS A 56 -0.90 -7.83 4.90
N SER A 57 -0.47 -8.84 4.14
CA SER A 57 0.58 -9.77 4.58
C SER A 57 1.99 -9.25 4.32
N HIS A 58 2.17 -8.35 3.36
CA HIS A 58 3.48 -7.86 2.92
C HIS A 58 3.45 -6.34 2.79
N GLN A 59 4.21 -5.66 3.67
CA GLN A 59 4.26 -4.20 3.69
C GLN A 59 5.10 -3.61 2.55
N MET A 60 6.14 -4.33 2.12
CA MET A 60 7.15 -3.80 1.20
C MET A 60 7.46 -4.78 0.07
N LEU A 61 6.46 -5.51 -0.41
CA LEU A 61 6.62 -6.55 -1.43
C LEU A 61 7.38 -6.07 -2.70
N PRO A 62 7.18 -4.85 -3.22
CA PRO A 62 7.93 -4.38 -4.38
C PRO A 62 9.45 -4.42 -4.21
N MET A 63 9.95 -4.34 -2.98
CA MET A 63 11.38 -4.39 -2.68
C MET A 63 11.93 -5.84 -2.70
N GLU A 64 11.07 -6.82 -2.48
CA GLU A 64 11.43 -8.24 -2.44
C GLU A 64 11.16 -8.96 -3.77
N LEU A 65 10.15 -8.50 -4.50
CA LEU A 65 9.61 -9.17 -5.68
C LEU A 65 10.65 -9.39 -6.78
N PRO A 66 11.54 -8.43 -7.12
CA PRO A 66 12.56 -8.68 -8.14
C PRO A 66 13.47 -9.86 -7.82
N GLY A 67 13.90 -10.00 -6.57
CA GLY A 67 14.74 -11.13 -6.14
C GLY A 67 14.01 -12.47 -6.25
N LYS A 68 12.73 -12.50 -5.83
CA LYS A 68 11.88 -13.69 -5.91
C LYS A 68 11.68 -14.12 -7.37
N LEU A 69 11.40 -13.19 -8.26
CA LEU A 69 11.22 -13.44 -9.70
C LEU A 69 12.52 -13.94 -10.33
N LYS A 70 13.65 -13.32 -9.99
CA LYS A 70 14.97 -13.77 -10.48
C LYS A 70 15.25 -15.21 -10.08
N ASN A 71 14.98 -15.57 -8.83
CA ASN A 71 15.18 -16.93 -8.33
C ASN A 71 14.31 -17.97 -9.04
N LEU A 72 13.16 -17.55 -9.58
CA LEU A 72 12.27 -18.40 -10.37
C LEU A 72 12.65 -18.45 -11.86
N GLY A 73 13.69 -17.74 -12.29
CA GLY A 73 14.16 -17.75 -13.67
C GLY A 73 13.52 -16.71 -14.59
N PHE A 74 12.80 -15.74 -14.04
CA PHE A 74 12.33 -14.58 -14.82
C PHE A 74 13.51 -13.68 -15.18
N THR A 75 13.39 -13.01 -16.34
CA THR A 75 14.39 -12.08 -16.88
C THR A 75 13.76 -10.72 -17.18
N ASN A 76 14.58 -9.73 -17.55
CA ASN A 76 14.15 -8.36 -17.84
C ASN A 76 13.26 -7.77 -16.74
N ILE A 77 13.65 -8.00 -15.49
CA ILE A 77 12.89 -7.54 -14.32
C ILE A 77 13.07 -6.04 -14.16
N LYS A 78 11.97 -5.30 -14.17
CA LYS A 78 11.96 -3.83 -14.04
C LYS A 78 10.91 -3.41 -13.05
N ASN A 79 11.24 -2.42 -12.23
CA ASN A 79 10.30 -1.71 -11.37
C ASN A 79 10.08 -0.29 -11.90
N LYS A 80 8.82 0.14 -11.91
CA LYS A 80 8.44 1.51 -12.24
C LYS A 80 7.64 2.10 -11.08
N SER A 81 8.08 3.24 -10.58
CA SER A 81 7.33 3.97 -9.56
C SER A 81 6.07 4.59 -10.16
N LEU A 82 4.94 4.40 -9.48
CA LEU A 82 3.67 5.05 -9.76
C LEU A 82 3.26 5.97 -8.59
N SER A 83 4.25 6.41 -7.82
CA SER A 83 4.03 7.23 -6.62
C SER A 83 3.35 8.56 -6.93
N PHE A 84 2.56 9.03 -5.97
CA PHE A 84 1.88 10.32 -6.06
C PHE A 84 1.67 10.95 -4.68
N VAL A 85 1.44 12.26 -4.70
CA VAL A 85 1.12 13.07 -3.52
C VAL A 85 -0.19 13.79 -3.79
N ILE A 86 -1.07 13.82 -2.79
CA ILE A 86 -2.34 14.56 -2.83
C ILE A 86 -2.41 15.45 -1.59
N THR A 87 -2.82 16.71 -1.79
CA THR A 87 -2.94 17.70 -0.71
C THR A 87 -4.38 18.18 -0.49
N HIS A 88 -5.35 17.49 -1.07
CA HIS A 88 -6.79 17.78 -0.91
C HIS A 88 -7.57 16.49 -0.58
N ARG A 89 -8.74 16.65 0.05
CA ARG A 89 -9.60 15.55 0.54
C ARG A 89 -11.04 15.68 0.07
N ASP A 90 -11.28 16.17 -1.12
CA ASP A 90 -12.63 16.19 -1.67
C ASP A 90 -13.21 14.77 -1.78
N GLN A 91 -14.51 14.66 -1.87
CA GLN A 91 -15.26 13.41 -1.72
C GLN A 91 -14.81 12.28 -2.67
N ASN A 92 -14.29 12.63 -3.83
CA ASN A 92 -13.81 11.67 -4.83
C ASN A 92 -12.28 11.51 -4.82
N SER A 93 -11.59 12.13 -3.87
CA SER A 93 -10.14 12.04 -3.76
C SER A 93 -9.69 10.66 -3.30
N PRO A 94 -8.63 10.08 -3.89
CA PRO A 94 -7.98 8.90 -3.34
C PRO A 94 -7.56 9.07 -1.87
N ALA A 95 -7.21 10.28 -1.44
CA ALA A 95 -6.88 10.58 -0.06
C ALA A 95 -8.08 10.39 0.88
N LYS A 96 -9.27 10.84 0.47
CA LYS A 96 -10.49 10.63 1.26
C LYS A 96 -10.87 9.16 1.34
N TYR A 97 -10.75 8.45 0.24
CA TYR A 97 -10.97 7.01 0.21
C TYR A 97 -10.01 6.27 1.15
N ALA A 98 -8.71 6.61 1.10
CA ALA A 98 -7.70 6.02 1.99
C ALA A 98 -8.02 6.29 3.47
N GLU A 99 -8.40 7.52 3.81
CA GLU A 99 -8.82 7.89 5.16
C GLU A 99 -9.97 7.01 5.66
N ASP A 100 -10.99 6.83 4.85
CA ASP A 100 -12.17 6.06 5.23
C ASP A 100 -11.87 4.57 5.38
N VAL A 101 -11.05 4.00 4.50
CA VAL A 101 -10.61 2.60 4.57
C VAL A 101 -9.76 2.37 5.83
N ILE A 102 -8.80 3.23 6.10
CA ILE A 102 -7.96 3.14 7.30
C ILE A 102 -8.83 3.24 8.56
N ALA A 103 -9.70 4.25 8.63
CA ALA A 103 -10.58 4.48 9.77
C ALA A 103 -11.49 3.27 10.06
N PHE A 104 -12.02 2.65 9.02
CA PHE A 104 -12.84 1.46 9.16
C PHE A 104 -12.04 0.26 9.68
N PHE A 105 -10.87 0.01 9.07
CA PHE A 105 -10.06 -1.17 9.39
C PHE A 105 -9.47 -1.12 10.80
N VAL A 106 -8.91 0.02 11.22
CA VAL A 106 -8.18 0.10 12.50
C VAL A 106 -9.07 -0.11 13.73
N LYS A 107 -10.38 0.08 13.60
CA LYS A 107 -11.34 -0.27 14.66
C LYS A 107 -11.29 -1.75 14.99
N SER A 108 -11.06 -2.61 14.00
CA SER A 108 -10.88 -4.05 14.20
C SER A 108 -9.57 -4.40 14.90
N GLN A 109 -8.64 -3.46 14.97
CA GLN A 109 -7.31 -3.61 15.59
C GLN A 109 -7.22 -2.96 16.98
N GLY A 110 -8.35 -2.69 17.61
CA GLY A 110 -8.39 -2.16 18.97
C GLY A 110 -8.26 -0.63 19.07
N ILE A 111 -8.31 0.10 17.97
CA ILE A 111 -8.39 1.56 18.01
C ILE A 111 -9.84 1.95 18.29
N SER A 112 -10.06 2.77 19.33
CA SER A 112 -11.39 3.19 19.71
C SER A 112 -12.03 4.12 18.68
N GLU A 113 -13.36 4.13 18.65
CA GLU A 113 -14.10 5.04 17.78
C GLU A 113 -13.80 6.52 18.10
N THR A 114 -13.60 6.85 19.37
CA THR A 114 -13.20 8.18 19.81
C THR A 114 -11.84 8.58 19.21
N GLU A 115 -10.86 7.69 19.25
CA GLU A 115 -9.53 7.95 18.66
C GLU A 115 -9.62 8.13 17.15
N VAL A 116 -10.42 7.30 16.45
CA VAL A 116 -10.62 7.42 15.01
C VAL A 116 -11.29 8.75 14.64
N ASN A 117 -12.33 9.14 15.38
CA ASN A 117 -13.02 10.40 15.14
C ASN A 117 -12.12 11.60 15.40
N ASP A 118 -11.31 11.56 16.46
CA ASP A 118 -10.32 12.61 16.77
C ASP A 118 -9.28 12.71 15.64
N TRP A 119 -8.77 11.60 15.16
CA TRP A 119 -7.84 11.55 14.04
C TRP A 119 -8.43 12.16 12.76
N LYS A 120 -9.69 11.82 12.42
CA LYS A 120 -10.39 12.39 11.27
C LYS A 120 -10.59 13.89 11.39
N GLU A 121 -10.95 14.37 12.58
CA GLU A 121 -11.12 15.80 12.85
C GLU A 121 -9.80 16.55 12.71
N GLN A 122 -8.71 16.01 13.24
CA GLN A 122 -7.38 16.60 13.10
C GLN A 122 -6.94 16.69 11.64
N ILE A 123 -7.19 15.66 10.83
CA ILE A 123 -6.92 15.66 9.39
C ILE A 123 -7.75 16.73 8.68
N ASN A 124 -9.03 16.83 9.01
CA ASN A 124 -9.92 17.86 8.45
C ASN A 124 -9.43 19.28 8.77
N ASN A 125 -9.00 19.50 9.99
CA ASN A 125 -8.43 20.80 10.39
C ASN A 125 -7.11 21.08 9.68
N ALA A 126 -6.26 20.07 9.52
CA ALA A 126 -5.01 20.19 8.79
C ALA A 126 -5.23 20.57 7.33
N GLU A 127 -6.25 20.04 6.67
CA GLU A 127 -6.60 20.43 5.29
C GLU A 127 -7.00 21.91 5.22
N LYS A 128 -7.86 22.35 6.14
CA LYS A 128 -8.27 23.77 6.22
C LYS A 128 -7.08 24.72 6.42
N GLU A 129 -6.08 24.25 7.13
CA GLU A 129 -4.87 25.02 7.48
C GLU A 129 -3.73 24.85 6.47
N GLY A 130 -3.92 24.05 5.41
CA GLY A 130 -2.90 23.79 4.40
C GLY A 130 -1.76 22.89 4.86
N ARG A 131 -2.00 22.03 5.86
CA ARG A 131 -1.01 21.09 6.44
C ARG A 131 -1.34 19.62 6.14
N PHE A 132 -2.35 19.35 5.34
CA PHE A 132 -2.74 18.01 4.97
C PHE A 132 -1.89 17.49 3.81
N GLY A 133 -1.57 16.21 3.86
CA GLY A 133 -0.96 15.48 2.75
C GLY A 133 -1.33 14.01 2.79
N PHE A 134 -1.36 13.39 1.62
CA PHE A 134 -1.47 11.96 1.45
C PHE A 134 -0.43 11.50 0.44
N THR A 135 0.32 10.47 0.80
CA THR A 135 1.30 9.84 -0.10
C THR A 135 0.94 8.39 -0.34
N SER A 136 1.12 7.94 -1.58
CA SER A 136 1.03 6.52 -1.94
C SER A 136 2.15 6.17 -2.92
N PHE A 137 2.71 4.98 -2.77
CA PHE A 137 3.85 4.51 -3.55
C PHE A 137 3.55 3.15 -4.18
N PRO A 138 2.61 3.08 -5.15
CA PRO A 138 2.46 1.88 -5.97
C PRO A 138 3.69 1.70 -6.85
N VAL A 139 4.07 0.45 -7.04
CA VAL A 139 5.18 0.06 -7.91
C VAL A 139 4.69 -0.98 -8.90
N LEU A 140 4.90 -0.72 -10.18
CA LEU A 140 4.69 -1.70 -11.23
C LEU A 140 5.97 -2.50 -11.41
N THR A 141 5.87 -3.82 -11.23
CA THR A 141 6.96 -4.77 -11.49
C THR A 141 6.63 -5.55 -12.76
N GLU A 142 7.54 -5.53 -13.70
CA GLU A 142 7.44 -6.29 -14.96
C GLU A 142 8.60 -7.29 -15.04
N ALA A 143 8.31 -8.48 -15.55
CA ALA A 143 9.32 -9.52 -15.80
C ALA A 143 8.86 -10.41 -16.94
N HIS A 144 9.78 -11.16 -17.54
CA HIS A 144 9.52 -12.07 -18.65
C HIS A 144 9.99 -13.48 -18.32
N LEU A 145 9.20 -14.46 -18.71
CA LEU A 145 9.54 -15.87 -18.60
C LEU A 145 10.09 -16.37 -19.93
N ASN A 146 11.38 -16.65 -19.98
CA ASN A 146 12.06 -17.17 -21.16
C ASN A 146 12.24 -18.68 -21.10
#